data_1625c5687e9e43a37b16ae61d4d65b81
#
_entry.id   1625c5687e9e43a37b16ae61d4d65b81
#
_cell.length_a   1.000
_cell.length_b   1.000
_cell.length_c   1.000
_cell.angle_alpha   90.00
_cell.angle_beta   90.00
_cell.angle_gamma   90.00
#
_symmetry.space_group_name_H-M   'P 1'
#
loop_
_entity.id
_entity.type
_entity.pdbx_description
1 polymer ?
#
loop_
_entity_poly.entity_id
_entity_poly.type
_entity_poly.pdbx_seq_one_letter_code
_entity_poly.pdbx_strand_id
1 'polypeptide(L)'
;MQREKINVCVQKWMKQARKIILEGRTNGLCVEEKTSRCDLVTNVDKFIEKFYVDRIRETFPNSKILGEEGEADKGLDNFKGLLWIIDPIDGTMNFVKQHDHFASMIAVCENGIEKLGYILDVTEDKLYWGGPECGVFCNDQKVEPPKNLPLEEGLFGVGGKMLLSNYRNVQSAAKKSLGVRIYGSSGIEFIHVLTGKNVSYLSHLRPWDYAAGKILAETLGLVVKTIDEESLDMLSSSDVLVATKNAHQGIIKLMNS
;
A
#
# COMPACT_ATOMS: atom_id res chain seq x y z
N MET A 1 7.44 17.66 16.56
CA MET A 1 7.33 18.88 15.71
C MET A 1 7.36 18.57 14.21
N GLN A 2 8.38 17.89 13.65
CA GLN A 2 8.41 17.56 12.21
C GLN A 2 7.35 16.54 11.79
N ARG A 3 7.16 15.46 12.55
CA ARG A 3 6.13 14.44 12.33
C ARG A 3 4.72 15.04 12.31
N GLU A 4 4.41 15.91 13.25
CA GLU A 4 3.11 16.57 13.36
C GLU A 4 2.82 17.48 12.14
N LYS A 5 3.86 18.22 11.70
CA LYS A 5 3.78 19.01 10.46
C LYS A 5 3.52 18.12 9.24
N ILE A 6 4.25 16.98 9.11
CA ILE A 6 4.04 16.01 8.04
C ILE A 6 2.60 15.51 8.06
N ASN A 7 2.11 15.07 9.22
CA ASN A 7 0.79 14.50 9.35
C ASN A 7 -0.31 15.49 8.95
N VAL A 8 -0.27 16.73 9.45
CA VAL A 8 -1.24 17.78 9.08
C VAL A 8 -1.22 18.07 7.58
N CYS A 9 -0.03 18.16 6.99
CA CYS A 9 0.11 18.42 5.55
C CYS A 9 -0.45 17.27 4.71
N VAL A 10 -0.02 16.02 4.99
CA VAL A 10 -0.43 14.86 4.20
C VAL A 10 -1.92 14.61 4.27
N GLN A 11 -2.54 14.68 5.44
CA GLN A 11 -3.99 14.53 5.56
C GLN A 11 -4.75 15.59 4.73
N LYS A 12 -4.27 16.83 4.74
CA LYS A 12 -4.85 17.91 3.91
C LYS A 12 -4.67 17.61 2.41
N TRP A 13 -3.47 17.17 2.00
CA TRP A 13 -3.19 16.87 0.60
C TRP A 13 -4.01 15.68 0.09
N MET A 14 -4.14 14.62 0.88
CA MET A 14 -4.95 13.46 0.50
C MET A 14 -6.43 13.78 0.39
N LYS A 15 -6.97 14.64 1.26
CA LYS A 15 -8.35 15.16 1.12
C LYS A 15 -8.54 15.96 -0.17
N GLN A 16 -7.53 16.73 -0.59
CA GLN A 16 -7.56 17.46 -1.86
C GLN A 16 -7.42 16.52 -3.05
N ALA A 17 -6.48 15.58 -2.98
CA ALA A 17 -6.27 14.56 -4.02
C ALA A 17 -7.53 13.74 -4.27
N ARG A 18 -8.22 13.29 -3.21
CA ARG A 18 -9.50 12.59 -3.33
C ARG A 18 -10.50 13.33 -4.20
N LYS A 19 -10.69 14.62 -3.98
CA LYS A 19 -11.59 15.46 -4.81
C LYS A 19 -11.17 15.43 -6.28
N ILE A 20 -9.89 15.67 -6.54
CA ILE A 20 -9.34 15.69 -7.89
C ILE A 20 -9.51 14.34 -8.58
N ILE A 21 -9.23 13.23 -7.88
CA ILE A 21 -9.39 11.86 -8.40
C ILE A 21 -10.84 11.61 -8.81
N LEU A 22 -11.80 11.93 -7.93
CA LEU A 22 -13.23 11.70 -8.20
C LEU A 22 -13.76 12.60 -9.32
N GLU A 23 -13.32 13.85 -9.41
CA GLU A 23 -13.66 14.79 -10.49
C GLU A 23 -13.00 14.37 -11.82
N GLY A 24 -11.73 13.94 -11.78
CA GLY A 24 -10.98 13.50 -12.95
C GLY A 24 -11.59 12.28 -13.63
N ARG A 25 -12.26 11.41 -12.87
CA ARG A 25 -13.00 10.26 -13.41
C ARG A 25 -14.11 10.65 -14.39
N THR A 26 -14.76 11.79 -14.15
CA THR A 26 -15.90 12.26 -14.97
C THR A 26 -15.50 13.28 -16.02
N ASN A 27 -14.34 13.91 -15.90
CA ASN A 27 -13.92 15.05 -16.70
C ASN A 27 -12.71 14.73 -17.59
N GLY A 28 -12.93 14.01 -18.72
CA GLY A 28 -11.87 13.81 -19.72
C GLY A 28 -10.79 12.82 -19.29
N LEU A 29 -11.18 11.66 -18.77
CA LEU A 29 -10.25 10.59 -18.42
C LEU A 29 -9.56 10.05 -19.69
N CYS A 30 -8.22 10.16 -19.73
CA CYS A 30 -7.38 9.56 -20.74
C CYS A 30 -6.64 8.37 -20.12
N VAL A 31 -6.73 7.20 -20.75
CA VAL A 31 -6.13 5.94 -20.29
C VAL A 31 -5.05 5.53 -21.27
N GLU A 32 -3.86 5.22 -20.77
CA GLU A 32 -2.72 4.71 -21.53
C GLU A 32 -2.28 3.35 -20.98
N GLU A 33 -1.71 2.48 -21.82
CA GLU A 33 -1.05 1.24 -21.37
C GLU A 33 0.42 1.54 -21.06
N LYS A 34 0.93 1.10 -19.90
CA LYS A 34 2.35 1.22 -19.53
C LYS A 34 3.18 0.09 -20.17
N THR A 35 3.04 -1.11 -19.66
CA THR A 35 3.81 -2.28 -20.09
C THR A 35 2.92 -3.36 -20.72
N SER A 36 1.64 -3.34 -20.47
CA SER A 36 0.66 -4.30 -20.99
C SER A 36 -0.77 -3.77 -20.82
N ARG A 37 -1.73 -4.43 -21.51
CA ARG A 37 -3.17 -4.15 -21.37
C ARG A 37 -3.72 -4.23 -19.93
N CYS A 38 -2.97 -4.84 -19.02
CA CYS A 38 -3.33 -4.99 -17.60
C CYS A 38 -2.56 -4.02 -16.70
N ASP A 39 -1.71 -3.17 -17.26
CA ASP A 39 -0.89 -2.18 -16.56
C ASP A 39 -1.21 -0.81 -17.14
N LEU A 40 -2.15 -0.12 -16.51
CA LEU A 40 -2.71 1.13 -16.99
C LEU A 40 -2.16 2.33 -16.22
N VAL A 41 -2.14 3.47 -16.90
CA VAL A 41 -1.97 4.78 -16.29
C VAL A 41 -3.00 5.74 -16.87
N THR A 42 -3.44 6.69 -16.09
CA THR A 42 -4.31 7.76 -16.56
C THR A 42 -3.65 9.13 -16.42
N ASN A 43 -4.23 10.11 -17.10
CA ASN A 43 -3.83 11.51 -16.87
C ASN A 43 -4.07 11.94 -15.42
N VAL A 44 -4.98 11.29 -14.70
CA VAL A 44 -5.28 11.55 -13.28
C VAL A 44 -4.15 11.05 -12.39
N ASP A 45 -3.62 9.84 -12.63
CA ASP A 45 -2.45 9.29 -11.91
C ASP A 45 -1.27 10.26 -11.98
N LYS A 46 -0.89 10.65 -13.22
CA LYS A 46 0.22 11.59 -13.49
C LYS A 46 -0.01 12.96 -12.81
N PHE A 47 -1.25 13.45 -12.82
CA PHE A 47 -1.60 14.73 -12.20
C PHE A 47 -1.52 14.66 -10.67
N ILE A 48 -1.99 13.58 -10.06
CA ILE A 48 -1.96 13.39 -8.60
C ILE A 48 -0.53 13.19 -8.11
N GLU A 49 0.29 12.39 -8.82
CA GLU A 49 1.71 12.27 -8.45
C GLU A 49 2.38 13.65 -8.47
N LYS A 50 2.22 14.40 -9.55
CA LYS A 50 2.76 15.77 -9.64
C LYS A 50 2.24 16.69 -8.55
N PHE A 51 0.95 16.62 -8.22
CA PHE A 51 0.34 17.39 -7.13
C PHE A 51 1.04 17.09 -5.79
N TYR A 52 1.26 15.82 -5.44
CA TYR A 52 1.97 15.45 -4.21
C TYR A 52 3.42 15.93 -4.23
N VAL A 53 4.13 15.69 -5.34
CA VAL A 53 5.53 16.08 -5.52
C VAL A 53 5.72 17.60 -5.35
N ASP A 54 4.88 18.40 -6.00
CA ASP A 54 4.94 19.87 -5.89
C ASP A 54 4.74 20.31 -4.42
N ARG A 55 3.76 19.73 -3.71
CA ARG A 55 3.50 20.02 -2.29
C ARG A 55 4.63 19.60 -1.36
N ILE A 56 5.22 18.44 -1.61
CA ILE A 56 6.36 17.94 -0.83
C ILE A 56 7.56 18.86 -1.05
N ARG A 57 7.89 19.20 -2.27
CA ARG A 57 9.04 20.07 -2.60
C ARG A 57 8.87 21.47 -2.05
N GLU A 58 7.67 22.04 -2.09
CA GLU A 58 7.34 23.33 -1.49
C GLU A 58 7.49 23.33 0.04
N THR A 59 7.04 22.26 0.71
CA THR A 59 6.95 22.20 2.18
C THR A 59 8.19 21.60 2.85
N PHE A 60 8.85 20.66 2.16
CA PHE A 60 10.01 19.87 2.61
C PHE A 60 11.09 19.82 1.51
N PRO A 61 11.72 20.94 1.16
CA PRO A 61 12.56 21.09 -0.04
C PRO A 61 13.80 20.16 -0.08
N ASN A 62 14.27 19.66 1.07
CA ASN A 62 15.42 18.75 1.17
C ASN A 62 15.03 17.28 1.17
N SER A 63 13.80 16.96 0.82
CA SER A 63 13.32 15.58 0.72
C SER A 63 13.66 14.94 -0.61
N LYS A 64 13.69 13.60 -0.62
CA LYS A 64 13.67 12.81 -1.85
C LYS A 64 12.32 12.10 -2.03
N ILE A 65 12.03 11.77 -3.27
CA ILE A 65 10.75 11.18 -3.69
C ILE A 65 11.03 9.93 -4.53
N LEU A 66 10.23 8.90 -4.30
CA LEU A 66 10.09 7.72 -5.13
C LEU A 66 8.60 7.58 -5.50
N GLY A 67 8.24 7.94 -6.71
CA GLY A 67 6.87 7.85 -7.24
C GLY A 67 6.73 6.74 -8.27
N GLU A 68 5.50 6.29 -8.48
CA GLU A 68 5.15 5.25 -9.46
C GLU A 68 5.24 5.77 -10.90
N GLU A 69 4.79 7.02 -11.15
CA GLU A 69 4.56 7.55 -12.51
C GLU A 69 5.78 8.25 -13.11
N GLY A 70 6.91 8.18 -12.43
CA GLY A 70 8.20 8.62 -12.95
C GLY A 70 8.84 9.78 -12.19
N GLU A 71 8.21 10.34 -11.19
CA GLU A 71 8.80 11.33 -10.30
C GLU A 71 9.70 10.64 -9.26
N ALA A 72 10.85 10.12 -9.72
CA ALA A 72 11.83 9.45 -8.86
C ALA A 72 13.15 10.21 -8.84
N ASP A 73 13.61 10.58 -7.63
CA ASP A 73 14.91 11.18 -7.42
C ASP A 73 16.03 10.12 -7.53
N LYS A 74 17.22 10.54 -8.00
CA LYS A 74 18.39 9.67 -8.07
C LYS A 74 19.11 9.57 -6.71
N GLY A 75 19.85 8.46 -6.50
CA GLY A 75 20.67 8.25 -5.31
C GLY A 75 19.82 8.14 -4.05
N LEU A 76 18.82 7.27 -4.06
CA LEU A 76 17.99 6.98 -2.91
C LEU A 76 18.70 6.08 -1.89
N ASP A 77 19.63 5.23 -2.38
CA ASP A 77 20.42 4.36 -1.51
C ASP A 77 21.21 5.18 -0.48
N ASN A 78 21.06 4.82 0.78
CA ASN A 78 21.72 5.49 1.91
C ASN A 78 21.43 6.99 2.06
N PHE A 79 20.35 7.49 1.44
CA PHE A 79 19.95 8.89 1.57
C PHE A 79 19.67 9.24 3.05
N LYS A 80 20.22 10.39 3.47
CA LYS A 80 19.93 10.99 4.79
C LYS A 80 18.96 12.13 4.63
N GLY A 81 17.81 12.04 5.30
CA GLY A 81 16.71 12.99 5.22
C GLY A 81 15.36 12.28 5.05
N LEU A 82 14.36 13.03 4.63
CA LEU A 82 13.03 12.51 4.37
C LEU A 82 12.95 11.91 2.97
N LEU A 83 12.56 10.64 2.90
CA LEU A 83 12.17 9.95 1.67
C LEU A 83 10.66 9.76 1.67
N TRP A 84 10.02 10.18 0.59
CA TRP A 84 8.60 10.00 0.32
C TRP A 84 8.42 8.95 -0.76
N ILE A 85 7.59 7.93 -0.48
CA ILE A 85 7.24 6.89 -1.43
C ILE A 85 5.76 7.03 -1.73
N ILE A 86 5.40 7.20 -3.02
CA ILE A 86 4.08 7.66 -3.44
C ILE A 86 3.50 6.71 -4.48
N ASP A 87 2.27 6.28 -4.24
CA ASP A 87 1.38 5.72 -5.25
C ASP A 87 0.17 6.67 -5.39
N PRO A 88 0.03 7.36 -6.53
CA PRO A 88 -1.06 8.30 -6.72
C PRO A 88 -2.44 7.63 -6.76
N ILE A 89 -2.56 6.49 -7.48
CA ILE A 89 -3.79 5.69 -7.58
C ILE A 89 -3.43 4.20 -7.66
N ASP A 90 -3.27 3.57 -6.51
CA ASP A 90 -3.14 2.11 -6.42
C ASP A 90 -4.45 1.43 -6.84
N GLY A 91 -4.34 0.54 -7.82
CA GLY A 91 -5.51 -0.10 -8.42
C GLY A 91 -6.09 0.70 -9.60
N THR A 92 -5.26 1.26 -10.49
CA THR A 92 -5.67 2.03 -11.68
C THR A 92 -6.68 1.28 -12.56
N MET A 93 -6.55 -0.05 -12.69
CA MET A 93 -7.55 -0.86 -13.40
C MET A 93 -8.94 -0.77 -12.74
N ASN A 94 -9.00 -0.82 -11.42
CA ASN A 94 -10.24 -0.69 -10.65
C ASN A 94 -10.81 0.73 -10.80
N PHE A 95 -9.95 1.75 -10.72
CA PHE A 95 -10.33 3.14 -10.96
C PHE A 95 -11.00 3.32 -12.34
N VAL A 96 -10.40 2.75 -13.40
CA VAL A 96 -10.88 2.88 -14.79
C VAL A 96 -12.13 2.04 -15.06
N LYS A 97 -12.21 0.81 -14.52
CA LYS A 97 -13.23 -0.18 -14.93
C LYS A 97 -14.36 -0.34 -13.92
N GLN A 98 -14.06 -0.30 -12.63
CA GLN A 98 -15.03 -0.58 -11.57
C GLN A 98 -15.50 0.69 -10.85
N HIS A 99 -14.64 1.72 -10.82
CA HIS A 99 -14.86 2.96 -10.08
C HIS A 99 -14.97 2.74 -8.57
N ASP A 100 -14.38 1.68 -8.07
CA ASP A 100 -14.39 1.23 -6.69
C ASP A 100 -13.09 0.47 -6.36
N HIS A 101 -12.78 0.25 -5.06
CA HIS A 101 -11.64 -0.52 -4.58
C HIS A 101 -10.28 -0.05 -5.12
N PHE A 102 -10.02 1.25 -5.03
CA PHE A 102 -8.72 1.85 -5.33
C PHE A 102 -8.30 2.84 -4.25
N ALA A 103 -7.00 3.00 -4.09
CA ALA A 103 -6.43 3.79 -3.00
C ALA A 103 -5.46 4.85 -3.53
N SER A 104 -5.07 5.79 -2.66
CA SER A 104 -3.89 6.65 -2.86
C SER A 104 -2.98 6.46 -1.65
N MET A 105 -1.67 6.30 -1.87
CA MET A 105 -0.76 5.86 -0.82
C MET A 105 0.46 6.77 -0.71
N ILE A 106 0.86 7.07 0.52
CA ILE A 106 2.11 7.80 0.83
C ILE A 106 2.79 7.14 2.01
N ALA A 107 4.08 6.82 1.87
CA ALA A 107 4.95 6.46 2.98
C ALA A 107 6.02 7.51 3.19
N VAL A 108 6.44 7.71 4.44
CA VAL A 108 7.51 8.63 4.82
C VAL A 108 8.53 7.90 5.66
N CYS A 109 9.77 7.88 5.16
CA CYS A 109 10.95 7.38 5.89
C CYS A 109 11.88 8.55 6.20
N GLU A 110 12.58 8.47 7.32
CA GLU A 110 13.61 9.44 7.70
C GLU A 110 14.91 8.72 8.02
N ASN A 111 15.98 9.03 7.30
CA ASN A 111 17.30 8.40 7.44
C ASN A 111 17.25 6.86 7.28
N GLY A 112 16.40 6.37 6.39
CA GLY A 112 16.16 4.93 6.17
C GLY A 112 15.26 4.26 7.22
N ILE A 113 14.70 5.02 8.18
CA ILE A 113 13.80 4.52 9.21
C ILE A 113 12.37 4.91 8.84
N GLU A 114 11.47 3.93 8.84
CA GLU A 114 10.05 4.10 8.59
C GLU A 114 9.39 4.95 9.68
N LYS A 115 8.60 5.96 9.27
CA LYS A 115 8.01 6.93 10.19
C LYS A 115 6.49 6.98 10.12
N LEU A 116 5.93 7.18 8.94
CA LEU A 116 4.50 7.34 8.73
C LEU A 116 4.04 6.67 7.45
N GLY A 117 2.91 6.00 7.52
CA GLY A 117 2.19 5.45 6.38
C GLY A 117 0.81 6.06 6.27
N TYR A 118 0.33 6.23 5.04
CA TYR A 118 -0.99 6.76 4.72
C TYR A 118 -1.59 5.96 3.57
N ILE A 119 -2.79 5.44 3.76
CA ILE A 119 -3.59 4.77 2.73
C ILE A 119 -4.98 5.39 2.74
N LEU A 120 -5.33 6.09 1.69
CA LEU A 120 -6.67 6.63 1.49
C LEU A 120 -7.49 5.66 0.63
N ASP A 121 -8.51 5.04 1.20
CA ASP A 121 -9.60 4.45 0.42
C ASP A 121 -10.41 5.61 -0.18
N VAL A 122 -10.23 5.81 -1.49
CA VAL A 122 -10.78 7.00 -2.18
C VAL A 122 -12.31 6.93 -2.25
N THR A 123 -12.87 5.73 -2.42
CA THR A 123 -14.32 5.55 -2.56
C THR A 123 -15.03 5.69 -1.22
N GLU A 124 -14.51 5.06 -0.18
CA GLU A 124 -15.10 5.06 1.17
C GLU A 124 -14.80 6.32 1.99
N ASP A 125 -13.92 7.22 1.51
CA ASP A 125 -13.46 8.39 2.27
C ASP A 125 -12.83 8.04 3.63
N LYS A 126 -12.05 6.97 3.64
CA LYS A 126 -11.37 6.47 4.84
C LYS A 126 -9.88 6.60 4.68
N LEU A 127 -9.27 7.47 5.46
CA LEU A 127 -7.81 7.63 5.52
C LEU A 127 -7.26 6.82 6.69
N TYR A 128 -6.54 5.74 6.37
CA TYR A 128 -5.74 4.98 7.33
C TYR A 128 -4.35 5.61 7.39
N TRP A 129 -3.92 5.99 8.59
CA TRP A 129 -2.64 6.67 8.77
C TRP A 129 -2.02 6.36 10.12
N GLY A 130 -0.71 6.49 10.21
CA GLY A 130 0.00 6.29 11.47
C GLY A 130 1.42 5.81 11.30
N GLY A 131 1.98 5.27 12.38
CA GLY A 131 3.35 4.75 12.44
C GLY A 131 3.79 4.42 13.86
N PRO A 132 5.03 3.92 14.03
CA PRO A 132 5.50 3.34 15.30
C PRO A 132 5.35 4.25 16.52
N GLU A 133 5.46 5.57 16.33
CA GLU A 133 5.44 6.53 17.43
C GLU A 133 4.04 7.07 17.80
N CYS A 134 2.99 6.77 17.01
CA CYS A 134 1.65 7.32 17.24
C CYS A 134 0.52 6.28 17.21
N GLY A 135 0.79 5.05 16.76
CA GLY A 135 -0.25 4.07 16.50
C GLY A 135 -0.90 4.30 15.12
N VAL A 136 -1.98 3.56 14.85
CA VAL A 136 -2.72 3.62 13.58
C VAL A 136 -4.11 4.17 13.81
N PHE A 137 -4.57 5.00 12.87
CA PHE A 137 -5.88 5.64 12.89
C PHE A 137 -6.60 5.44 11.55
N CYS A 138 -7.92 5.39 11.60
CA CYS A 138 -8.80 5.55 10.45
C CYS A 138 -9.56 6.86 10.64
N ASN A 139 -9.26 7.85 9.82
CA ASN A 139 -9.66 9.23 10.08
C ASN A 139 -9.21 9.65 11.49
N ASP A 140 -10.15 9.95 12.39
CA ASP A 140 -9.87 10.35 13.78
C ASP A 140 -10.03 9.19 14.78
N GLN A 141 -10.35 7.99 14.32
CA GLN A 141 -10.58 6.82 15.19
C GLN A 141 -9.35 5.92 15.22
N LYS A 142 -8.90 5.56 16.41
CA LYS A 142 -7.80 4.62 16.59
C LYS A 142 -8.18 3.24 16.07
N VAL A 143 -7.29 2.63 15.30
CA VAL A 143 -7.41 1.25 14.83
C VAL A 143 -6.73 0.34 15.83
N GLU A 144 -7.48 -0.61 16.39
CA GLU A 144 -6.92 -1.62 17.28
C GLU A 144 -6.31 -2.78 16.47
N PRO A 145 -5.26 -3.44 16.98
CA PRO A 145 -4.67 -4.60 16.34
C PRO A 145 -5.71 -5.67 16.00
N PRO A 146 -5.70 -6.26 14.81
CA PRO A 146 -6.62 -7.34 14.48
C PRO A 146 -6.32 -8.60 15.31
N LYS A 147 -7.32 -9.46 15.46
CA LYS A 147 -7.15 -10.76 16.14
C LYS A 147 -6.08 -11.59 15.42
N ASN A 148 -5.19 -12.21 16.19
CA ASN A 148 -4.15 -13.10 15.66
C ASN A 148 -4.71 -14.48 15.29
N LEU A 149 -5.56 -14.53 14.26
CA LEU A 149 -6.17 -15.76 13.77
C LEU A 149 -5.20 -16.52 12.86
N PRO A 150 -5.24 -17.86 12.84
CA PRO A 150 -4.53 -18.67 11.86
C PRO A 150 -5.22 -18.60 10.49
N LEU A 151 -4.52 -19.08 9.44
CA LEU A 151 -5.01 -19.02 8.06
C LEU A 151 -6.37 -19.73 7.88
N GLU A 152 -6.56 -20.89 8.52
CA GLU A 152 -7.78 -21.69 8.47
C GLU A 152 -9.03 -21.04 9.10
N GLU A 153 -8.84 -19.97 9.86
CA GLU A 153 -9.92 -19.22 10.48
C GLU A 153 -10.19 -17.86 9.81
N GLY A 154 -9.55 -17.59 8.67
CA GLY A 154 -9.69 -16.30 8.01
C GLY A 154 -9.65 -16.33 6.49
N LEU A 155 -9.84 -15.14 5.90
CA LEU A 155 -9.77 -14.92 4.47
C LEU A 155 -8.34 -14.61 4.05
N PHE A 156 -7.97 -15.11 2.87
CA PHE A 156 -6.65 -14.93 2.25
C PHE A 156 -6.73 -13.97 1.06
N GLY A 157 -6.19 -12.77 1.19
CA GLY A 157 -5.93 -11.86 0.08
C GLY A 157 -4.73 -12.35 -0.74
N VAL A 158 -4.84 -12.35 -2.07
CA VAL A 158 -3.73 -12.83 -2.92
C VAL A 158 -3.72 -12.16 -4.29
N GLY A 159 -2.54 -11.89 -4.82
CA GLY A 159 -2.36 -11.42 -6.18
C GLY A 159 -2.87 -12.43 -7.21
N GLY A 160 -3.75 -11.98 -8.12
CA GLY A 160 -4.41 -12.87 -9.09
C GLY A 160 -3.43 -13.68 -9.95
N LYS A 161 -2.34 -13.05 -10.40
CA LYS A 161 -1.29 -13.75 -11.20
C LYS A 161 -0.63 -14.87 -10.41
N MET A 162 -0.31 -14.64 -9.13
CA MET A 162 0.30 -15.64 -8.26
C MET A 162 -0.63 -16.85 -8.05
N LEU A 163 -1.90 -16.58 -7.77
CA LEU A 163 -2.90 -17.64 -7.56
C LEU A 163 -3.11 -18.48 -8.81
N LEU A 164 -3.27 -17.84 -9.98
CA LEU A 164 -3.52 -18.55 -11.25
C LEU A 164 -2.34 -19.40 -11.67
N SER A 165 -1.10 -18.93 -11.48
CA SER A 165 0.11 -19.69 -11.81
C SER A 165 0.51 -20.72 -10.74
N ASN A 166 -0.21 -20.77 -9.63
CA ASN A 166 0.19 -21.55 -8.43
C ASN A 166 1.63 -21.23 -7.98
N TYR A 167 2.00 -19.95 -8.05
CA TYR A 167 3.35 -19.52 -7.72
C TYR A 167 3.75 -19.96 -6.30
N ARG A 168 4.87 -20.68 -6.21
CA ARG A 168 5.39 -21.22 -4.95
C ARG A 168 4.33 -21.97 -4.12
N ASN A 169 3.47 -22.74 -4.79
CA ASN A 169 2.42 -23.55 -4.16
C ASN A 169 1.35 -22.73 -3.38
N VAL A 170 1.13 -21.46 -3.76
CA VAL A 170 0.17 -20.56 -3.09
C VAL A 170 -1.25 -21.10 -3.03
N GLN A 171 -1.64 -21.99 -3.98
CA GLN A 171 -2.96 -22.62 -3.97
C GLN A 171 -3.17 -23.55 -2.77
N SER A 172 -2.09 -24.08 -2.16
CA SER A 172 -2.21 -24.84 -0.91
C SER A 172 -2.65 -23.94 0.26
N ALA A 173 -2.09 -22.73 0.35
CA ALA A 173 -2.55 -21.74 1.32
C ALA A 173 -4.00 -21.28 1.03
N ALA A 174 -4.31 -21.05 -0.25
CA ALA A 174 -5.66 -20.69 -0.68
C ALA A 174 -6.71 -21.72 -0.28
N LYS A 175 -6.44 -23.01 -0.51
CA LYS A 175 -7.32 -24.13 -0.13
C LYS A 175 -7.50 -24.28 1.38
N LYS A 176 -6.49 -23.91 2.16
CA LYS A 176 -6.51 -24.00 3.63
C LYS A 176 -7.31 -22.87 4.28
N SER A 177 -7.39 -21.70 3.63
CA SER A 177 -8.16 -20.55 4.13
C SER A 177 -9.67 -20.77 4.04
N LEU A 178 -10.46 -19.92 4.73
CA LEU A 178 -11.92 -19.92 4.60
C LEU A 178 -12.40 -19.37 3.25
N GLY A 179 -11.53 -18.76 2.48
CA GLY A 179 -11.85 -18.24 1.15
C GLY A 179 -10.82 -17.22 0.69
N VAL A 180 -10.73 -17.06 -0.62
CA VAL A 180 -9.77 -16.16 -1.26
C VAL A 180 -10.41 -14.82 -1.62
N ARG A 181 -9.62 -13.75 -1.55
CA ARG A 181 -9.98 -12.42 -2.05
C ARG A 181 -8.91 -11.92 -3.01
N ILE A 182 -9.35 -11.23 -4.06
CA ILE A 182 -8.51 -10.58 -5.06
C ILE A 182 -9.14 -9.23 -5.34
N TYR A 183 -8.68 -8.19 -4.66
CA TYR A 183 -9.27 -6.84 -4.83
C TYR A 183 -8.62 -6.05 -5.97
N GLY A 184 -7.38 -6.39 -6.36
CA GLY A 184 -6.69 -5.70 -7.45
C GLY A 184 -6.13 -4.31 -7.09
N SER A 185 -6.01 -4.03 -5.81
CA SER A 185 -5.41 -2.84 -5.20
C SER A 185 -4.70 -3.26 -3.94
N SER A 186 -3.42 -3.01 -3.84
CA SER A 186 -2.60 -3.39 -2.69
C SER A 186 -3.00 -2.61 -1.44
N GLY A 187 -3.32 -1.31 -1.58
CA GLY A 187 -3.78 -0.48 -0.48
C GLY A 187 -5.08 -0.97 0.12
N ILE A 188 -6.05 -1.37 -0.71
CA ILE A 188 -7.32 -1.98 -0.24
C ILE A 188 -7.07 -3.33 0.44
N GLU A 189 -6.19 -4.17 -0.12
CA GLU A 189 -5.81 -5.44 0.51
C GLU A 189 -5.14 -5.21 1.88
N PHE A 190 -4.19 -4.25 1.98
CA PHE A 190 -3.61 -3.88 3.28
C PHE A 190 -4.68 -3.41 4.27
N ILE A 191 -5.60 -2.53 3.88
CA ILE A 191 -6.71 -2.07 4.73
C ILE A 191 -7.52 -3.26 5.27
N HIS A 192 -7.78 -4.28 4.45
CA HIS A 192 -8.52 -5.45 4.88
C HIS A 192 -7.75 -6.29 5.91
N VAL A 193 -6.42 -6.36 5.82
CA VAL A 193 -5.60 -7.03 6.83
C VAL A 193 -5.51 -6.18 8.11
N LEU A 194 -5.28 -4.87 7.99
CA LEU A 194 -5.24 -3.95 9.14
C LEU A 194 -6.52 -3.97 9.98
N THR A 195 -7.66 -4.16 9.31
CA THR A 195 -9.00 -4.18 9.95
C THR A 195 -9.49 -5.58 10.34
N GLY A 196 -8.68 -6.62 10.10
CA GLY A 196 -9.02 -8.01 10.42
C GLY A 196 -10.11 -8.63 9.55
N LYS A 197 -10.45 -8.01 8.41
CA LYS A 197 -11.35 -8.61 7.40
C LYS A 197 -10.65 -9.76 6.66
N ASN A 198 -9.35 -9.60 6.38
CA ASN A 198 -8.46 -10.67 5.91
C ASN A 198 -7.42 -10.97 6.99
N VAL A 199 -6.96 -12.22 7.09
CA VAL A 199 -5.85 -12.59 7.99
C VAL A 199 -4.50 -12.41 7.34
N SER A 200 -4.47 -12.29 6.00
CA SER A 200 -3.23 -12.14 5.23
C SER A 200 -3.49 -11.58 3.84
N TYR A 201 -2.41 -11.05 3.23
CA TYR A 201 -2.33 -10.71 1.81
C TYR A 201 -0.94 -11.03 1.27
N LEU A 202 -0.87 -11.65 0.08
CA LEU A 202 0.37 -12.02 -0.61
C LEU A 202 0.32 -11.56 -2.06
N SER A 203 1.32 -10.78 -2.48
CA SER A 203 1.48 -10.39 -3.89
C SER A 203 2.91 -9.99 -4.22
N HIS A 204 3.25 -9.97 -5.50
CA HIS A 204 4.45 -9.29 -5.99
C HIS A 204 4.17 -7.80 -6.07
N LEU A 205 4.90 -7.00 -5.28
CA LEU A 205 4.64 -5.58 -5.07
C LEU A 205 5.88 -4.74 -5.33
N ARG A 206 5.67 -3.52 -5.80
CA ARG A 206 6.69 -2.48 -5.90
C ARG A 206 6.74 -1.65 -4.60
N PRO A 207 7.78 -0.85 -4.36
CA PRO A 207 7.91 -0.06 -3.13
C PRO A 207 6.67 0.76 -2.77
N TRP A 208 6.09 1.44 -3.74
CA TRP A 208 4.91 2.28 -3.53
C TRP A 208 3.64 1.49 -3.20
N ASP A 209 3.52 0.23 -3.68
CA ASP A 209 2.39 -0.65 -3.38
C ASP A 209 2.38 -1.14 -1.92
N TYR A 210 3.54 -1.20 -1.23
CA TYR A 210 3.60 -1.80 0.11
C TYR A 210 4.15 -0.89 1.21
N ALA A 211 4.92 0.14 0.89
CA ALA A 211 5.63 0.92 1.91
C ALA A 211 4.69 1.51 2.98
N ALA A 212 3.60 2.13 2.57
CA ALA A 212 2.62 2.68 3.49
C ALA A 212 1.93 1.58 4.31
N GLY A 213 1.48 0.52 3.63
CA GLY A 213 0.84 -0.64 4.25
C GLY A 213 1.74 -1.35 5.26
N LYS A 214 3.02 -1.52 4.93
CA LYS A 214 4.02 -2.12 5.83
C LYS A 214 4.14 -1.34 7.14
N ILE A 215 4.31 -0.01 7.06
CA ILE A 215 4.44 0.84 8.26
C ILE A 215 3.22 0.68 9.16
N LEU A 216 2.02 0.71 8.59
CA LEU A 216 0.79 0.58 9.37
C LEU A 216 0.63 -0.82 9.95
N ALA A 217 0.88 -1.87 9.16
CA ALA A 217 0.74 -3.26 9.56
C ALA A 217 1.69 -3.64 10.70
N GLU A 218 2.97 -3.29 10.59
CA GLU A 218 3.97 -3.54 11.63
C GLU A 218 3.66 -2.75 12.91
N THR A 219 3.14 -1.54 12.79
CA THR A 219 2.67 -0.73 13.94
C THR A 219 1.53 -1.43 14.70
N LEU A 220 0.66 -2.17 14.01
CA LEU A 220 -0.39 -2.99 14.62
C LEU A 220 0.09 -4.39 15.06
N GLY A 221 1.39 -4.70 14.92
CA GLY A 221 1.97 -5.98 15.34
C GLY A 221 1.72 -7.14 14.37
N LEU A 222 1.32 -6.85 13.13
CA LEU A 222 1.27 -7.79 12.02
C LEU A 222 2.70 -8.09 11.52
N VAL A 223 2.88 -9.20 10.82
CA VAL A 223 4.14 -9.57 10.18
C VAL A 223 4.10 -9.12 8.73
N VAL A 224 5.15 -8.39 8.29
CA VAL A 224 5.33 -8.01 6.88
C VAL A 224 6.74 -8.41 6.46
N LYS A 225 6.84 -9.39 5.58
CA LYS A 225 8.12 -9.93 5.11
C LYS A 225 8.02 -10.40 3.66
N THR A 226 9.15 -10.71 3.06
CA THR A 226 9.15 -11.51 1.83
C THR A 226 8.69 -12.94 2.13
N ILE A 227 8.27 -13.67 1.10
CA ILE A 227 7.93 -15.09 1.25
C ILE A 227 9.15 -15.98 1.62
N ASP A 228 10.36 -15.45 1.47
CA ASP A 228 11.62 -16.06 1.90
C ASP A 228 12.02 -15.63 3.33
N GLU A 229 11.11 -15.02 4.07
CA GLU A 229 11.28 -14.53 5.46
C GLU A 229 12.31 -13.41 5.63
N GLU A 230 12.71 -12.76 4.55
CA GLU A 230 13.63 -11.62 4.57
C GLU A 230 12.90 -10.31 4.88
N SER A 231 13.63 -9.34 5.41
CA SER A 231 13.15 -7.97 5.58
C SER A 231 13.00 -7.29 4.22
N LEU A 232 11.94 -6.50 4.07
CA LEU A 232 11.71 -5.73 2.84
C LEU A 232 12.66 -4.53 2.75
N ASP A 233 13.26 -4.39 1.59
CA ASP A 233 13.96 -3.17 1.19
C ASP A 233 12.93 -2.20 0.58
N MET A 234 12.77 -1.03 1.19
CA MET A 234 11.76 -0.02 0.80
C MET A 234 12.00 0.60 -0.60
N LEU A 235 13.03 0.16 -1.30
CA LEU A 235 13.39 0.66 -2.64
C LEU A 235 13.24 -0.42 -3.73
N SER A 236 13.00 -1.69 -3.36
CA SER A 236 12.99 -2.82 -4.29
C SER A 236 11.64 -3.52 -4.35
N SER A 237 11.29 -4.04 -5.53
CA SER A 237 10.12 -4.91 -5.70
C SER A 237 10.33 -6.25 -5.02
N SER A 238 9.28 -6.81 -4.40
CA SER A 238 9.37 -8.07 -3.66
C SER A 238 8.06 -8.85 -3.66
N ASP A 239 8.15 -10.14 -3.37
CA ASP A 239 7.00 -10.98 -3.05
C ASP A 239 6.64 -10.77 -1.58
N VAL A 240 5.68 -9.87 -1.33
CA VAL A 240 5.34 -9.38 0.00
C VAL A 240 4.20 -10.19 0.61
N LEU A 241 4.42 -10.72 1.80
CA LEU A 241 3.39 -11.32 2.65
C LEU A 241 3.15 -10.43 3.87
N VAL A 242 1.96 -9.86 3.99
CA VAL A 242 1.45 -9.26 5.23
C VAL A 242 0.43 -10.20 5.85
N ALA A 243 0.56 -10.50 7.16
CA ALA A 243 -0.34 -11.43 7.83
C ALA A 243 -0.36 -11.24 9.36
N THR A 244 -1.38 -11.82 10.00
CA THR A 244 -1.31 -12.13 11.43
C THR A 244 -0.17 -13.10 11.69
N LYS A 245 0.39 -13.14 12.90
CA LYS A 245 1.53 -14.02 13.23
C LYS A 245 1.22 -15.50 12.97
N ASN A 246 0.00 -15.95 13.35
CA ASN A 246 -0.41 -17.34 13.18
C ASN A 246 -0.65 -17.69 11.70
N ALA A 247 -1.29 -16.81 10.93
CA ALA A 247 -1.51 -17.02 9.50
C ALA A 247 -0.18 -17.01 8.73
N HIS A 248 0.76 -16.11 9.05
CA HIS A 248 2.08 -16.06 8.45
C HIS A 248 2.81 -17.39 8.55
N GLN A 249 2.91 -17.96 9.78
CA GLN A 249 3.55 -19.26 9.99
C GLN A 249 2.91 -20.39 9.19
N GLY A 250 1.57 -20.40 9.14
CA GLY A 250 0.82 -21.40 8.36
C GLY A 250 1.05 -21.27 6.86
N ILE A 251 1.07 -20.05 6.32
CA ILE A 251 1.30 -19.81 4.88
C ILE A 251 2.71 -20.21 4.47
N ILE A 252 3.74 -19.74 5.19
CA ILE A 252 5.15 -20.09 4.88
C ILE A 252 5.37 -21.60 4.89
N LYS A 253 4.82 -22.31 5.87
CA LYS A 253 4.91 -23.77 5.93
C LYS A 253 4.28 -24.46 4.70
N LEU A 254 3.11 -24.00 4.25
CA LEU A 254 2.40 -24.56 3.10
C LEU A 254 3.06 -24.23 1.76
N MET A 255 3.71 -23.08 1.65
CA MET A 255 4.39 -22.66 0.42
C MET A 255 5.75 -23.34 0.25
N ASN A 256 6.39 -23.76 1.35
CA ASN A 256 7.69 -24.44 1.35
C ASN A 256 7.58 -25.98 1.42
N SER A 257 6.37 -26.54 1.36
CA SER A 257 6.10 -27.99 1.40
C SER A 257 5.87 -28.62 -0.05
#